data_0f1e9bd7c35d7ba04805a48347f6ed66
#
_entry.id   0f1e9bd7c35d7ba04805a48347f6ed66
#
_cell.length_a   1.000
_cell.length_b   1.000
_cell.length_c   1.000
_cell.angle_alpha   90.00
_cell.angle_beta   90.00
_cell.angle_gamma   90.00
#
_symmetry.space_group_name_H-M   'P 1'
#
loop_
_entity.id
_entity.type
_entity.pdbx_description
1 polymer ?
#
loop_
_entity_poly.entity_id
_entity_poly.type
_entity_poly.pdbx_seq_one_letter_code
_entity_poly.pdbx_strand_id
1 'polypeptide(L)'
;MIWNEILCLGDSLTYGARDRYGRSYPAELGKILSQKTKEFYICHNYGINGETSSDLLRRSWNIIKSNRDCKICLLLIGTNDTKKPTPLSIYEDNLIQIIQSIQANGMIPIVGTLPTLTFTPYYAKNRNWTTKYNKVIKNLSEHLNFDICLMDKMEEYLIDGVHFTHEGYNEMAKRWSKKILSLK
;
A
#
# COMPACT_ATOMS: atom_id res chain seq x y z
N MET A 1 14.69 -5.13 -24.24
CA MET A 1 14.88 -4.73 -22.82
C MET A 1 13.56 -5.07 -22.14
N ILE A 2 13.56 -5.94 -21.15
CA ILE A 2 12.36 -6.35 -20.42
C ILE A 2 12.20 -5.41 -19.22
N TRP A 3 11.07 -4.71 -19.16
CA TRP A 3 10.70 -3.89 -18.02
C TRP A 3 9.91 -4.73 -17.02
N ASN A 4 10.27 -4.61 -15.74
CA ASN A 4 9.48 -5.18 -14.66
C ASN A 4 8.54 -4.09 -14.14
N GLU A 5 7.25 -4.25 -14.37
CA GLU A 5 6.24 -3.27 -14.01
C GLU A 5 5.51 -3.68 -12.73
N ILE A 6 5.34 -2.72 -11.83
CA ILE A 6 4.68 -2.90 -10.54
C ILE A 6 3.56 -1.87 -10.42
N LEU A 7 2.35 -2.35 -10.14
CA LEU A 7 1.20 -1.50 -9.85
C LEU A 7 1.17 -1.14 -8.37
N CYS A 8 1.03 0.13 -8.01
CA CYS A 8 0.93 0.60 -6.63
C CYS A 8 -0.43 1.27 -6.41
N LEU A 9 -1.34 0.58 -5.72
CA LEU A 9 -2.67 1.06 -5.37
C LEU A 9 -2.73 1.52 -3.92
N GLY A 10 -3.38 2.65 -3.66
CA GLY A 10 -3.55 3.13 -2.30
C GLY A 10 -4.03 4.58 -2.19
N ASP A 11 -3.83 5.13 -1.01
CA ASP A 11 -4.23 6.47 -0.61
C ASP A 11 -3.06 7.48 -0.66
N SER A 12 -3.08 8.45 0.25
CA SER A 12 -2.03 9.47 0.38
C SER A 12 -0.65 8.91 0.71
N LEU A 13 -0.56 7.74 1.36
CA LEU A 13 0.71 7.10 1.65
C LEU A 13 1.35 6.49 0.39
N THR A 14 0.55 6.06 -0.55
CA THR A 14 1.02 5.62 -1.87
C THR A 14 1.30 6.83 -2.78
N TYR A 15 0.45 7.85 -2.74
CA TYR A 15 0.65 9.10 -3.47
C TYR A 15 1.98 9.77 -3.11
N GLY A 16 2.38 9.75 -1.83
CA GLY A 16 3.55 10.43 -1.29
C GLY A 16 3.25 11.81 -0.73
N ALA A 17 2.10 11.96 -0.07
CA ALA A 17 1.71 13.22 0.54
C ALA A 17 2.73 13.67 1.60
N ARG A 18 3.03 14.98 1.62
CA ARG A 18 4.01 15.63 2.50
C ARG A 18 5.48 15.30 2.20
N ASP A 19 5.79 14.49 1.19
CA ASP A 19 7.16 14.33 0.78
C ASP A 19 7.71 15.64 0.17
N ARG A 20 8.73 16.19 0.81
CA ARG A 20 9.37 17.45 0.40
C ARG A 20 9.97 17.46 -1.02
N TYR A 21 10.25 16.28 -1.56
CA TYR A 21 10.81 16.13 -2.90
C TYR A 21 9.76 15.71 -3.95
N GLY A 22 8.48 15.64 -3.56
CA GLY A 22 7.41 15.16 -4.43
C GLY A 22 7.61 13.72 -4.91
N ARG A 23 8.36 12.93 -4.14
CA ARG A 23 8.61 11.51 -4.41
C ARG A 23 7.90 10.68 -3.37
N SER A 24 7.47 9.52 -3.78
CA SER A 24 6.82 8.57 -2.89
C SER A 24 7.57 7.24 -2.89
N TYR A 25 7.16 6.29 -2.05
CA TYR A 25 7.80 4.98 -2.02
C TYR A 25 7.81 4.27 -3.40
N PRO A 26 6.81 4.38 -4.30
CA PRO A 26 6.89 3.77 -5.63
C PRO A 26 8.10 4.23 -6.44
N ALA A 27 8.40 5.52 -6.42
CA ALA A 27 9.56 6.07 -7.15
C ALA A 27 10.90 5.55 -6.59
N GLU A 28 11.03 5.50 -5.27
CA GLU A 28 12.25 5.01 -4.63
C GLU A 28 12.36 3.47 -4.74
N LEU A 29 11.24 2.75 -4.71
CA LEU A 29 11.18 1.30 -4.89
C LEU A 29 11.76 0.87 -6.25
N GLY A 30 11.34 1.52 -7.33
CA GLY A 30 11.87 1.23 -8.67
C GLY A 30 13.38 1.36 -8.74
N LYS A 31 13.95 2.42 -8.15
CA LYS A 31 15.42 2.62 -8.05
C LYS A 31 16.09 1.51 -7.25
N ILE A 32 15.57 1.19 -6.05
CA ILE A 32 16.14 0.18 -5.17
C ILE A 32 16.16 -1.19 -5.86
N LEU A 33 15.05 -1.58 -6.48
CA LEU A 33 14.96 -2.85 -7.20
C LEU A 33 15.93 -2.88 -8.39
N SER A 34 15.96 -1.83 -9.21
CA SER A 34 16.85 -1.77 -10.36
C SER A 34 18.33 -1.86 -9.95
N GLN A 35 18.71 -1.20 -8.87
CA GLN A 35 20.09 -1.28 -8.34
C GLN A 35 20.44 -2.67 -7.82
N LYS A 36 19.50 -3.36 -7.15
CA LYS A 36 19.74 -4.67 -6.55
C LYS A 36 19.76 -5.81 -7.56
N THR A 37 18.89 -5.77 -8.56
CA THR A 37 18.71 -6.87 -9.52
C THR A 37 19.44 -6.67 -10.82
N LYS A 38 19.89 -5.44 -11.12
CA LYS A 38 20.44 -5.01 -12.43
C LYS A 38 19.41 -5.08 -13.58
N GLU A 39 18.14 -5.15 -13.25
CA GLU A 39 17.00 -5.10 -14.17
C GLU A 39 16.28 -3.76 -14.08
N PHE A 40 15.47 -3.43 -15.06
CA PHE A 40 14.68 -2.18 -15.03
C PHE A 40 13.33 -2.41 -14.34
N TYR A 41 12.99 -1.53 -13.41
CA TYR A 41 11.72 -1.53 -12.70
C TYR A 41 10.99 -0.20 -12.86
N ILE A 42 9.71 -0.28 -13.19
CA ILE A 42 8.78 0.86 -13.19
C ILE A 42 7.68 0.57 -12.17
N CYS A 43 7.43 1.53 -11.29
CA CYS A 43 6.32 1.48 -10.34
C CYS A 43 5.27 2.52 -10.74
N HIS A 44 4.10 2.05 -11.13
CA HIS A 44 2.96 2.89 -11.48
C HIS A 44 2.22 3.31 -10.24
N ASN A 45 2.30 4.60 -9.90
CA ASN A 45 1.70 5.16 -8.69
C ASN A 45 0.25 5.58 -8.95
N TYR A 46 -0.69 4.85 -8.38
CA TYR A 46 -2.13 5.15 -8.38
C TYR A 46 -2.66 5.48 -6.98
N GLY A 47 -1.84 6.12 -6.15
CA GLY A 47 -2.26 6.68 -4.86
C GLY A 47 -3.11 7.94 -5.06
N ILE A 48 -4.20 8.06 -4.31
CA ILE A 48 -5.04 9.28 -4.28
C ILE A 48 -5.25 9.72 -2.84
N ASN A 49 -4.99 11.02 -2.58
CA ASN A 49 -5.12 11.58 -1.24
C ASN A 49 -6.54 11.46 -0.70
N GLY A 50 -6.67 11.00 0.54
CA GLY A 50 -7.94 10.96 1.27
C GLY A 50 -8.84 9.77 0.95
N GLU A 51 -8.47 8.89 0.02
CA GLU A 51 -9.29 7.73 -0.34
C GLU A 51 -9.38 6.71 0.80
N THR A 52 -10.60 6.20 0.98
CA THR A 52 -10.92 5.02 1.79
C THR A 52 -10.83 3.75 0.94
N SER A 53 -10.94 2.59 1.59
CA SER A 53 -11.03 1.30 0.89
C SER A 53 -12.21 1.24 -0.10
N SER A 54 -13.35 1.87 0.25
CA SER A 54 -14.52 1.95 -0.63
C SER A 54 -14.29 2.86 -1.85
N ASP A 55 -13.53 3.95 -1.68
CA ASP A 55 -13.17 4.84 -2.79
C ASP A 55 -12.26 4.14 -3.77
N LEU A 56 -11.22 3.47 -3.26
CA LEU A 56 -10.30 2.69 -4.08
C LEU A 56 -11.02 1.57 -4.83
N LEU A 57 -11.92 0.83 -4.16
CA LEU A 57 -12.68 -0.25 -4.79
C LEU A 57 -13.41 0.24 -6.05
N ARG A 58 -14.08 1.42 -5.99
CA ARG A 58 -14.85 1.97 -7.12
C ARG A 58 -14.03 2.20 -8.39
N ARG A 59 -12.72 2.47 -8.25
CA ARG A 59 -11.84 2.74 -9.41
C ARG A 59 -10.85 1.62 -9.72
N SER A 60 -10.59 0.72 -8.78
CA SER A 60 -9.50 -0.27 -8.86
C SER A 60 -9.63 -1.18 -10.08
N TRP A 61 -10.84 -1.62 -10.42
CA TRP A 61 -11.05 -2.56 -11.52
C TRP A 61 -10.54 -2.02 -12.86
N ASN A 62 -10.86 -0.77 -13.19
CA ASN A 62 -10.39 -0.16 -14.45
C ASN A 62 -8.87 0.00 -14.48
N ILE A 63 -8.27 0.39 -13.35
CA ILE A 63 -6.82 0.55 -13.22
C ILE A 63 -6.12 -0.79 -13.37
N ILE A 64 -6.57 -1.82 -12.65
CA ILE A 64 -6.01 -3.18 -12.70
C ILE A 64 -6.06 -3.70 -14.14
N LYS A 65 -7.22 -3.60 -14.79
CA LYS A 65 -7.41 -4.05 -16.16
C LYS A 65 -6.50 -3.32 -17.16
N SER A 66 -6.25 -2.03 -16.96
CA SER A 66 -5.39 -1.21 -17.84
C SER A 66 -3.89 -1.43 -17.61
N ASN A 67 -3.50 -2.06 -16.48
CA ASN A 67 -2.11 -2.30 -16.11
C ASN A 67 -1.77 -3.81 -16.02
N ARG A 68 -2.39 -4.64 -16.87
CA ARG A 68 -2.22 -6.11 -16.83
C ARG A 68 -0.80 -6.60 -17.18
N ASP A 69 0.07 -5.73 -17.68
CA ASP A 69 1.48 -6.03 -17.93
C ASP A 69 2.28 -6.05 -16.62
N CYS A 70 1.77 -5.41 -15.55
CA CYS A 70 2.31 -5.51 -14.22
C CYS A 70 2.22 -6.95 -13.71
N LYS A 71 3.31 -7.45 -13.08
CA LYS A 71 3.34 -8.79 -12.48
C LYS A 71 3.02 -8.77 -11.00
N ILE A 72 3.21 -7.63 -10.36
CA ILE A 72 3.01 -7.43 -8.92
C ILE A 72 2.10 -6.21 -8.74
N CYS A 73 1.17 -6.31 -7.79
CA CYS A 73 0.38 -5.19 -7.32
C CYS A 73 0.59 -4.99 -5.82
N LEU A 74 1.07 -3.82 -5.44
CA LEU A 74 1.20 -3.38 -4.05
C LEU A 74 -0.07 -2.65 -3.66
N LEU A 75 -0.72 -3.11 -2.59
CA LEU A 75 -1.94 -2.52 -2.05
C LEU A 75 -1.70 -1.96 -0.65
N LEU A 76 -1.88 -0.66 -0.47
CA LEU A 76 -1.78 0.01 0.84
C LEU A 76 -2.96 0.96 1.00
N ILE A 77 -4.02 0.54 1.69
CA ILE A 77 -5.27 1.27 1.84
C ILE A 77 -5.91 1.00 3.21
N GLY A 78 -6.56 2.01 3.79
CA GLY A 78 -7.29 1.89 5.04
C GLY A 78 -6.95 2.96 6.08
N THR A 79 -5.92 3.77 5.86
CA THR A 79 -5.58 4.87 6.78
C THR A 79 -6.73 5.84 6.94
N ASN A 80 -7.40 6.23 5.84
CA ASN A 80 -8.55 7.13 5.87
C ASN A 80 -9.83 6.46 6.37
N ASP A 81 -9.93 5.14 6.29
CA ASP A 81 -11.01 4.38 6.91
C ASP A 81 -11.04 4.54 8.44
N THR A 82 -9.89 4.85 9.08
CA THR A 82 -9.85 5.13 10.52
C THR A 82 -10.46 6.48 10.90
N LYS A 83 -10.57 7.40 9.96
CA LYS A 83 -11.02 8.77 10.16
C LYS A 83 -12.50 8.83 10.57
N LYS A 84 -13.34 8.15 9.79
CA LYS A 84 -14.71 7.78 10.12
C LYS A 84 -14.75 6.28 9.94
N PRO A 85 -14.67 5.51 11.04
CA PRO A 85 -14.39 4.09 10.95
C PRO A 85 -15.35 3.35 10.02
N THR A 86 -14.79 2.80 8.94
CA THR A 86 -15.50 1.88 8.07
C THR A 86 -15.77 0.58 8.85
N PRO A 87 -17.00 0.06 8.87
CA PRO A 87 -17.27 -1.23 9.51
C PRO A 87 -16.32 -2.31 9.02
N LEU A 88 -15.86 -3.18 9.95
CA LEU A 88 -14.84 -4.20 9.61
C LEU A 88 -15.29 -5.12 8.47
N SER A 89 -16.56 -5.50 8.43
CA SER A 89 -17.12 -6.32 7.35
C SER A 89 -17.03 -5.61 5.98
N ILE A 90 -17.34 -4.31 5.95
CA ILE A 90 -17.24 -3.52 4.71
C ILE A 90 -15.77 -3.37 4.26
N TYR A 91 -14.86 -3.10 5.20
CA TYR A 91 -13.43 -3.03 4.91
C TYR A 91 -12.90 -4.36 4.37
N GLU A 92 -13.29 -5.46 4.99
CA GLU A 92 -12.96 -6.83 4.58
C GLU A 92 -13.48 -7.14 3.17
N ASP A 93 -14.77 -6.88 2.91
CA ASP A 93 -15.39 -7.08 1.59
C ASP A 93 -14.71 -6.25 0.51
N ASN A 94 -14.35 -5.00 0.80
CA ASN A 94 -13.62 -4.14 -0.14
C ASN A 94 -12.25 -4.74 -0.49
N LEU A 95 -11.49 -5.20 0.51
CA LEU A 95 -10.19 -5.82 0.28
C LEU A 95 -10.31 -7.12 -0.52
N ILE A 96 -11.27 -7.98 -0.19
CA ILE A 96 -11.54 -9.23 -0.91
C ILE A 96 -11.72 -8.94 -2.41
N GLN A 97 -12.61 -8.01 -2.75
CA GLN A 97 -12.91 -7.67 -4.14
C GLN A 97 -11.70 -7.10 -4.88
N ILE A 98 -10.93 -6.21 -4.24
CA ILE A 98 -9.72 -5.64 -4.84
C ILE A 98 -8.67 -6.73 -5.07
N ILE A 99 -8.39 -7.57 -4.06
CA ILE A 99 -7.37 -8.63 -4.12
C ILE A 99 -7.75 -9.67 -5.17
N GLN A 100 -9.00 -10.11 -5.21
CA GLN A 100 -9.49 -11.05 -6.23
C GLN A 100 -9.40 -10.47 -7.64
N SER A 101 -9.68 -9.17 -7.80
CA SER A 101 -9.51 -8.48 -9.09
C SER A 101 -8.05 -8.46 -9.53
N ILE A 102 -7.11 -8.22 -8.62
CA ILE A 102 -5.67 -8.26 -8.89
C ILE A 102 -5.26 -9.67 -9.38
N GLN A 103 -5.65 -10.70 -8.63
CA GLN A 103 -5.33 -12.10 -8.95
C GLN A 103 -5.96 -12.55 -10.28
N ALA A 104 -7.22 -12.19 -10.53
CA ALA A 104 -7.93 -12.51 -11.77
C ALA A 104 -7.28 -11.88 -13.02
N ASN A 105 -6.49 -10.82 -12.85
CA ASN A 105 -5.71 -10.20 -13.92
C ASN A 105 -4.24 -10.68 -13.98
N GLY A 106 -3.91 -11.77 -13.28
CA GLY A 106 -2.60 -12.43 -13.33
C GLY A 106 -1.49 -11.74 -12.54
N MET A 107 -1.82 -10.79 -11.67
CA MET A 107 -0.85 -10.12 -10.81
C MET A 107 -0.76 -10.80 -9.43
N ILE A 108 0.41 -10.74 -8.84
CA ILE A 108 0.65 -11.18 -7.45
C ILE A 108 0.33 -10.01 -6.52
N PRO A 109 -0.69 -10.11 -5.65
CA PRO A 109 -0.97 -9.08 -4.66
C PRO A 109 0.01 -9.16 -3.49
N ILE A 110 0.54 -8.01 -3.08
CA ILE A 110 1.25 -7.83 -1.82
C ILE A 110 0.55 -6.71 -1.06
N VAL A 111 0.04 -7.00 0.13
CA VAL A 111 -0.73 -6.02 0.91
C VAL A 111 0.11 -5.48 2.05
N GLY A 112 0.22 -4.16 2.15
CA GLY A 112 0.85 -3.50 3.28
C GLY A 112 -0.05 -3.48 4.50
N THR A 113 0.50 -3.77 5.68
CA THR A 113 -0.20 -3.41 6.91
C THR A 113 -0.25 -1.89 7.06
N LEU A 114 -1.28 -1.38 7.70
CA LEU A 114 -1.35 0.05 8.00
C LEU A 114 -0.32 0.41 9.07
N PRO A 115 0.46 1.49 8.88
CA PRO A 115 1.37 1.97 9.91
C PRO A 115 0.59 2.45 11.15
N THR A 116 1.24 2.41 12.30
CA THR A 116 0.70 2.99 13.51
C THR A 116 0.61 4.51 13.36
N LEU A 117 -0.58 5.06 13.56
CA LEU A 117 -0.77 6.51 13.59
C LEU A 117 -0.34 7.07 14.94
N THR A 118 0.41 8.16 14.95
CA THR A 118 0.74 8.86 16.18
C THR A 118 -0.40 9.79 16.60
N PHE A 119 -0.30 10.32 17.83
CA PHE A 119 -1.31 11.21 18.35
C PHE A 119 -1.43 12.48 17.50
N THR A 120 -2.56 12.60 16.79
CA THR A 120 -3.06 13.89 16.31
C THR A 120 -4.47 14.09 16.86
N PRO A 121 -4.94 15.33 17.07
CA PRO A 121 -6.31 15.58 17.53
C PRO A 121 -7.37 14.89 16.66
N TYR A 122 -7.04 14.68 15.39
CA TYR A 122 -7.94 14.12 14.40
C TYR A 122 -8.03 12.57 14.46
N TYR A 123 -6.89 11.89 14.66
CA TYR A 123 -6.82 10.43 14.65
C TYR A 123 -6.80 9.81 16.05
N ALA A 124 -6.60 10.62 17.10
CA ALA A 124 -6.41 10.15 18.47
C ALA A 124 -7.50 9.20 18.96
N LYS A 125 -8.76 9.47 18.62
CA LYS A 125 -9.91 8.63 18.98
C LYS A 125 -9.97 7.33 18.19
N ASN A 126 -9.30 7.26 17.05
CA ASN A 126 -9.47 6.21 16.06
C ASN A 126 -8.23 5.33 15.86
N ARG A 127 -7.15 5.57 16.60
CA ARG A 127 -5.88 4.82 16.43
C ARG A 127 -6.00 3.30 16.56
N ASN A 128 -6.93 2.82 17.39
CA ASN A 128 -7.14 1.38 17.55
C ASN A 128 -7.72 0.71 16.30
N TRP A 129 -8.25 1.48 15.35
CA TRP A 129 -8.79 0.93 14.13
C TRP A 129 -7.72 0.42 13.19
N THR A 130 -6.52 1.02 13.16
CA THR A 130 -5.38 0.47 12.40
C THR A 130 -5.06 -0.96 12.83
N THR A 131 -5.06 -1.24 14.12
CA THR A 131 -4.85 -2.60 14.65
C THR A 131 -5.96 -3.56 14.21
N LYS A 132 -7.22 -3.11 14.21
CA LYS A 132 -8.36 -3.94 13.78
C LYS A 132 -8.29 -4.23 12.28
N TYR A 133 -8.00 -3.22 11.45
CA TYR A 133 -7.84 -3.41 10.00
C TYR A 133 -6.63 -4.28 9.68
N ASN A 134 -5.52 -4.13 10.39
CA ASN A 134 -4.36 -5.00 10.24
C ASN A 134 -4.67 -6.46 10.61
N LYS A 135 -5.57 -6.70 11.58
CA LYS A 135 -6.06 -8.05 11.87
C LYS A 135 -6.87 -8.62 10.71
N VAL A 136 -7.75 -7.80 10.08
CA VAL A 136 -8.48 -8.20 8.86
C VAL A 136 -7.49 -8.57 7.75
N ILE A 137 -6.49 -7.72 7.46
CA ILE A 137 -5.46 -8.00 6.44
C ILE A 137 -4.78 -9.34 6.70
N LYS A 138 -4.35 -9.59 7.94
CA LYS A 138 -3.68 -10.84 8.33
C LYS A 138 -4.58 -12.06 8.16
N ASN A 139 -5.82 -11.99 8.61
CA ASN A 139 -6.77 -13.09 8.45
C ASN A 139 -7.03 -13.39 6.96
N LEU A 140 -7.23 -12.36 6.14
CA LEU A 140 -7.46 -12.53 4.71
C LEU A 140 -6.27 -13.16 3.99
N SER A 141 -5.03 -12.90 4.42
CA SER A 141 -3.84 -13.49 3.78
C SER A 141 -3.79 -15.01 3.91
N GLU A 142 -4.38 -15.56 4.96
CA GLU A 142 -4.46 -17.00 5.19
C GLU A 142 -5.44 -17.70 4.23
N HIS A 143 -6.41 -16.96 3.69
CA HIS A 143 -7.50 -17.50 2.86
C HIS A 143 -7.40 -17.12 1.38
N LEU A 144 -6.81 -15.96 1.05
CA LEU A 144 -6.74 -15.44 -0.31
C LEU A 144 -5.37 -15.57 -0.97
N ASN A 145 -4.42 -16.23 -0.31
CA ASN A 145 -3.08 -16.49 -0.84
C ASN A 145 -2.39 -15.22 -1.39
N PHE A 146 -2.13 -14.26 -0.51
CA PHE A 146 -1.31 -13.09 -0.81
C PHE A 146 -0.26 -12.84 0.28
N ASP A 147 0.80 -12.15 -0.09
CA ASP A 147 1.87 -11.78 0.82
C ASP A 147 1.59 -10.48 1.56
N ILE A 148 2.05 -10.40 2.82
CA ILE A 148 1.97 -9.18 3.63
C ILE A 148 3.34 -8.50 3.71
N CYS A 149 3.34 -7.18 3.53
CA CYS A 149 4.47 -6.31 3.85
C CYS A 149 4.17 -5.52 5.13
N LEU A 150 4.97 -5.73 6.17
CA LEU A 150 4.77 -5.07 7.47
C LEU A 150 5.24 -3.62 7.43
N MET A 151 4.35 -2.69 7.82
CA MET A 151 4.61 -1.24 7.92
C MET A 151 4.52 -0.77 9.39
N ASP A 152 4.79 -1.64 10.33
CA ASP A 152 4.86 -1.33 11.76
C ASP A 152 6.16 -0.62 12.14
N LYS A 153 6.18 0.04 13.32
CA LYS A 153 7.37 0.71 13.87
C LYS A 153 7.98 1.74 12.90
N MET A 154 7.14 2.61 12.37
CA MET A 154 7.53 3.70 11.49
C MET A 154 7.14 5.08 12.04
N GLU A 155 6.76 5.14 13.31
CA GLU A 155 6.23 6.35 13.98
C GLU A 155 7.24 7.49 13.96
N GLU A 156 8.53 7.20 14.06
CA GLU A 156 9.63 8.17 14.04
C GLU A 156 9.72 8.97 12.73
N TYR A 157 9.17 8.43 11.64
CA TYR A 157 9.18 9.07 10.33
C TYR A 157 7.93 9.91 10.05
N LEU A 158 6.96 9.94 10.96
CA LEU A 158 5.71 10.70 10.75
C LEU A 158 5.93 12.19 10.94
N ILE A 159 5.43 12.99 9.99
CA ILE A 159 5.56 14.45 10.01
C ILE A 159 4.33 15.14 10.61
N ASP A 160 3.14 14.58 10.41
CA ASP A 160 1.86 15.12 10.90
C ASP A 160 1.02 14.07 11.65
N GLY A 161 1.67 12.97 12.04
CA GLY A 161 1.04 11.84 12.72
C GLY A 161 0.38 10.83 11.82
N VAL A 162 0.40 11.06 10.49
CA VAL A 162 -0.19 10.17 9.46
C VAL A 162 0.75 9.99 8.28
N HIS A 163 1.31 11.08 7.75
CA HIS A 163 2.15 11.07 6.56
C HIS A 163 3.62 11.05 6.93
N PHE A 164 4.42 10.50 6.04
CA PHE A 164 5.83 10.28 6.26
C PHE A 164 6.71 11.40 5.72
N THR A 165 7.87 11.57 6.36
CA THR A 165 9.00 12.30 5.76
C THR A 165 9.51 11.55 4.53
N HIS A 166 10.41 12.16 3.78
CA HIS A 166 11.10 11.50 2.67
C HIS A 166 11.82 10.22 3.12
N GLU A 167 12.46 10.29 4.28
CA GLU A 167 13.18 9.16 4.89
C GLU A 167 12.21 8.00 5.22
N GLY A 168 10.99 8.31 5.67
CA GLY A 168 9.93 7.31 5.92
C GLY A 168 9.44 6.66 4.62
N TYR A 169 9.23 7.42 3.55
CA TYR A 169 8.89 6.83 2.25
C TYR A 169 10.02 5.96 1.69
N ASN A 170 11.28 6.33 1.92
CA ASN A 170 12.43 5.48 1.57
C ASN A 170 12.44 4.17 2.38
N GLU A 171 12.11 4.23 3.67
CA GLU A 171 12.00 3.03 4.50
C GLU A 171 10.87 2.11 4.01
N MET A 172 9.70 2.67 3.66
CA MET A 172 8.62 1.90 3.03
C MET A 172 9.11 1.21 1.76
N ALA A 173 9.83 1.93 0.88
CA ALA A 173 10.38 1.38 -0.36
C ALA A 173 11.35 0.20 -0.09
N LYS A 174 12.20 0.30 0.94
CA LYS A 174 13.09 -0.79 1.35
C LYS A 174 12.31 -2.01 1.82
N ARG A 175 11.24 -1.83 2.60
CA ARG A 175 10.39 -2.93 3.08
C ARG A 175 9.69 -3.63 1.93
N TRP A 176 9.07 -2.88 1.01
CA TRP A 176 8.50 -3.42 -0.22
C TRP A 176 9.53 -4.17 -1.05
N SER A 177 10.72 -3.59 -1.26
CA SER A 177 11.81 -4.22 -2.00
C SER A 177 12.23 -5.56 -1.38
N LYS A 178 12.38 -5.61 -0.05
CA LYS A 178 12.72 -6.85 0.67
C LYS A 178 11.64 -7.92 0.46
N LYS A 179 10.36 -7.54 0.57
CA LYS A 179 9.23 -8.46 0.36
C LYS A 179 9.21 -8.98 -1.09
N ILE A 180 9.31 -8.11 -2.09
CA ILE A 180 9.31 -8.51 -3.51
C ILE A 180 10.45 -9.46 -3.82
N LEU A 181 11.65 -9.18 -3.34
CA LEU A 181 12.82 -10.05 -3.56
C LEU A 181 12.73 -11.39 -2.82
N SER A 182 11.87 -11.52 -1.83
CA SER A 182 11.64 -12.78 -1.11
C SER A 182 10.61 -13.70 -1.79
N LEU A 183 9.92 -13.24 -2.84
CA LEU A 183 8.95 -14.04 -3.61
C LEU A 183 9.63 -14.99 -4.62
N LYS A 184 10.92 -14.95 -4.76
CA LYS A 184 11.71 -15.73 -5.73
C LYS A 184 12.07 -17.10 -5.19
#